data_3e7c4c939289883713df08389ec0f2d0
#
_entry.id   3e7c4c939289883713df08389ec0f2d0
#
_cell.length_a   1.000
_cell.length_b   1.000
_cell.length_c   1.000
_cell.angle_alpha   90.00
_cell.angle_beta   90.00
_cell.angle_gamma   90.00
#
_symmetry.space_group_name_H-M   'P 1'
#
loop_
_entity.id
_entity.type
_entity.pdbx_description
1 polymer ?
#
loop_
_entity_poly.entity_id
_entity_poly.type
_entity_poly.pdbx_seq_one_letter_code
_entity_poly.pdbx_strand_id
1 'polypeptide(L)'
;MNFLHLKYLTEVEKYESISKAAQHLYINQPRLSKIIKEIEEEANIKIFERHNKGVVPTTKGREFLSQAKKIVQEVDYLKNMYQDDPHKLNLDICVPRSSYISEAFIEYLKMDNNMKKKLNLNYRETNSIDTIQNVYDGENNLGIVRFPLRDQDYYFNILNLKELTYEKLFTFDYQILISKDNPLKDKDIYMKDLKKQIELKHGDIHIQEDHHNHKHMNIYERGIQFELLNEIPETYMWVAPMPKKLLKQNDFVLKTCKDKKIPYVDYLIYRKGYVLSKEDQNFIECLKNVIEQVK
;
A
#
# COMPACT_ATOMS: atom_id res chain seq x y z
N MET A 1 5.80 -26.47 -20.13
CA MET A 1 5.26 -25.48 -19.16
C MET A 1 3.92 -24.96 -19.66
N ASN A 2 2.91 -24.79 -18.79
CA ASN A 2 1.61 -24.22 -19.13
C ASN A 2 1.15 -23.25 -18.03
N PHE A 3 0.08 -22.49 -18.31
CA PHE A 3 -0.48 -21.49 -17.38
C PHE A 3 -0.81 -22.06 -15.98
N LEU A 4 -1.43 -23.22 -15.91
CA LEU A 4 -1.80 -23.84 -14.64
C LEU A 4 -0.57 -24.19 -13.80
N HIS A 5 0.51 -24.60 -14.44
CA HIS A 5 1.78 -24.86 -13.79
C HIS A 5 2.38 -23.58 -13.17
N LEU A 6 2.33 -22.45 -13.87
CA LEU A 6 2.77 -21.16 -13.31
C LEU A 6 1.96 -20.77 -12.08
N LYS A 7 0.64 -20.94 -12.13
CA LYS A 7 -0.24 -20.69 -11.00
C LYS A 7 0.09 -21.58 -9.79
N TYR A 8 0.44 -22.84 -10.02
CA TYR A 8 0.86 -23.74 -8.94
C TYR A 8 2.16 -23.27 -8.26
N LEU A 9 3.12 -22.78 -9.02
CA LEU A 9 4.37 -22.26 -8.46
C LEU A 9 4.12 -21.01 -7.61
N THR A 10 3.26 -20.10 -8.04
CA THR A 10 2.93 -18.90 -7.26
C THR A 10 2.23 -19.23 -5.94
N GLU A 11 1.39 -20.28 -5.92
CA GLU A 11 0.78 -20.74 -4.67
C GLU A 11 1.80 -21.42 -3.75
N VAL A 12 2.78 -22.15 -4.28
CA VAL A 12 3.86 -22.74 -3.45
C VAL A 12 4.69 -21.66 -2.78
N GLU A 13 5.04 -20.59 -3.50
CA GLU A 13 5.74 -19.44 -2.92
C GLU A 13 4.92 -18.78 -1.81
N LYS A 14 3.64 -18.51 -2.06
CA LYS A 14 2.71 -17.87 -1.13
C LYS A 14 2.58 -18.64 0.21
N TYR A 15 2.51 -19.97 0.14
CA TYR A 15 2.33 -20.81 1.34
C TYR A 15 3.66 -21.26 1.95
N GLU A 16 4.78 -21.00 1.29
CA GLU A 16 6.13 -21.46 1.71
C GLU A 16 6.16 -22.98 2.04
N SER A 17 5.22 -23.73 1.47
CA SER A 17 4.99 -25.14 1.77
C SER A 17 4.28 -25.84 0.63
N ILE A 18 4.92 -26.87 0.05
CA ILE A 18 4.32 -27.67 -1.03
C ILE A 18 3.06 -28.38 -0.53
N SER A 19 3.04 -28.87 0.72
CA SER A 19 1.88 -29.58 1.28
C SER A 19 0.69 -28.64 1.48
N LYS A 20 0.90 -27.45 2.04
CA LYS A 20 -0.16 -26.44 2.22
C LYS A 20 -0.69 -25.93 0.88
N ALA A 21 0.22 -25.65 -0.08
CA ALA A 21 -0.17 -25.25 -1.42
C ALA A 21 -0.99 -26.35 -2.12
N ALA A 22 -0.56 -27.60 -2.05
CA ALA A 22 -1.29 -28.73 -2.63
C ALA A 22 -2.70 -28.88 -2.04
N GLN A 23 -2.83 -28.71 -0.72
CA GLN A 23 -4.14 -28.73 -0.04
C GLN A 23 -5.04 -27.59 -0.54
N HIS A 24 -4.50 -26.37 -0.65
CA HIS A 24 -5.25 -25.22 -1.16
C HIS A 24 -5.66 -25.39 -2.63
N LEU A 25 -4.81 -26.01 -3.43
CA LEU A 25 -5.07 -26.30 -4.85
C LEU A 25 -5.93 -27.54 -5.09
N TYR A 26 -6.34 -28.23 -4.05
CA TYR A 26 -7.12 -29.48 -4.12
C TYR A 26 -6.44 -30.56 -4.97
N ILE A 27 -5.11 -30.66 -4.89
CA ILE A 27 -4.32 -31.72 -5.53
C ILE A 27 -3.44 -32.43 -4.49
N ASN A 28 -2.94 -33.62 -4.83
CA ASN A 28 -2.04 -34.31 -3.92
C ASN A 28 -0.60 -33.74 -4.02
N GLN A 29 0.09 -33.73 -2.88
CA GLN A 29 1.45 -33.19 -2.77
C GLN A 29 2.48 -33.87 -3.71
N PRO A 30 2.47 -35.21 -3.94
CA PRO A 30 3.37 -35.83 -4.90
C PRO A 30 3.21 -35.29 -6.33
N ARG A 31 1.96 -35.04 -6.76
CA ARG A 31 1.67 -34.43 -8.05
C ARG A 31 2.24 -33.03 -8.15
N LEU A 32 2.03 -32.19 -7.14
CA LEU A 32 2.58 -30.83 -7.12
C LEU A 32 4.11 -30.83 -7.13
N SER A 33 4.75 -31.70 -6.35
CA SER A 33 6.20 -31.88 -6.35
C SER A 33 6.76 -32.33 -7.70
N LYS A 34 6.05 -33.20 -8.41
CA LYS A 34 6.41 -33.67 -9.76
C LYS A 34 6.35 -32.49 -10.76
N ILE A 35 5.25 -31.71 -10.73
CA ILE A 35 5.08 -30.52 -11.58
C ILE A 35 6.22 -29.51 -11.36
N ILE A 36 6.57 -29.21 -10.09
CA ILE A 36 7.69 -28.31 -9.77
C ILE A 36 8.98 -28.81 -10.43
N LYS A 37 9.27 -30.11 -10.27
CA LYS A 37 10.47 -30.72 -10.84
C LYS A 37 10.50 -30.64 -12.36
N GLU A 38 9.38 -30.94 -13.03
CA GLU A 38 9.25 -30.84 -14.48
C GLU A 38 9.50 -29.41 -14.98
N ILE A 39 9.02 -28.39 -14.26
CA ILE A 39 9.25 -26.99 -14.63
C ILE A 39 10.72 -26.59 -14.39
N GLU A 40 11.32 -27.01 -13.28
CA GLU A 40 12.74 -26.76 -12.97
C GLU A 40 13.65 -27.41 -14.04
N GLU A 41 13.32 -28.62 -14.48
CA GLU A 41 14.04 -29.33 -15.56
C GLU A 41 13.87 -28.60 -16.91
N GLU A 42 12.64 -28.21 -17.28
CA GLU A 42 12.35 -27.50 -18.52
C GLU A 42 13.03 -26.12 -18.56
N ALA A 43 13.03 -25.38 -17.46
CA ALA A 43 13.66 -24.07 -17.34
C ALA A 43 15.19 -24.15 -17.09
N ASN A 44 15.72 -25.32 -16.80
CA ASN A 44 17.10 -25.57 -16.41
C ASN A 44 17.57 -24.69 -15.24
N ILE A 45 16.70 -24.49 -14.25
CA ILE A 45 16.98 -23.75 -13.02
C ILE A 45 16.37 -24.45 -11.82
N LYS A 46 16.94 -24.22 -10.63
CA LYS A 46 16.25 -24.52 -9.36
C LYS A 46 15.40 -23.33 -8.98
N ILE A 47 14.06 -23.53 -8.87
CA ILE A 47 13.13 -22.49 -8.46
C ILE A 47 13.03 -22.44 -6.94
N PHE A 48 12.96 -23.63 -6.29
CA PHE A 48 12.81 -23.73 -4.84
C PHE A 48 13.90 -24.53 -4.18
N GLU A 49 14.29 -24.11 -3.00
CA GLU A 49 15.09 -24.86 -2.04
C GLU A 49 14.23 -25.34 -0.88
N ARG A 50 14.49 -26.60 -0.44
CA ARG A 50 13.77 -27.19 0.71
C ARG A 50 14.61 -27.00 1.97
N HIS A 51 13.94 -26.50 3.00
CA HIS A 51 14.51 -26.34 4.35
C HIS A 51 13.63 -27.05 5.38
N ASN A 52 14.15 -27.25 6.58
CA ASN A 52 13.41 -27.90 7.68
C ASN A 52 12.10 -27.17 8.05
N LYS A 53 11.98 -25.89 7.70
CA LYS A 53 10.79 -25.04 7.99
C LYS A 53 9.88 -24.86 6.79
N GLY A 54 10.20 -25.39 5.61
CA GLY A 54 9.40 -25.23 4.41
C GLY A 54 10.19 -25.11 3.12
N VAL A 55 9.69 -24.32 2.20
CA VAL A 55 10.25 -24.14 0.86
C VAL A 55 10.45 -22.65 0.61
N VAL A 56 11.64 -22.26 0.18
CA VAL A 56 11.97 -20.87 -0.18
C VAL A 56 12.45 -20.76 -1.62
N PRO A 57 12.15 -19.69 -2.33
CA PRO A 57 12.66 -19.47 -3.67
C PRO A 57 14.17 -19.22 -3.67
N THR A 58 14.89 -19.80 -4.63
CA THR A 58 16.29 -19.43 -4.94
C THR A 58 16.37 -18.03 -5.52
N THR A 59 17.56 -17.47 -5.73
CA THR A 59 17.72 -16.17 -6.40
C THR A 59 17.12 -16.19 -7.80
N LYS A 60 17.47 -17.21 -8.63
CA LYS A 60 16.87 -17.41 -9.96
C LYS A 60 15.40 -17.77 -9.90
N GLY A 61 14.98 -18.49 -8.83
CA GLY A 61 13.57 -18.79 -8.55
C GLY A 61 12.74 -17.55 -8.33
N ARG A 62 13.23 -16.57 -7.58
CA ARG A 62 12.54 -15.27 -7.39
C ARG A 62 12.32 -14.51 -8.69
N GLU A 63 13.35 -14.46 -9.54
CA GLU A 63 13.23 -13.84 -10.87
C GLU A 63 12.18 -14.55 -11.73
N PHE A 64 12.22 -15.88 -11.75
CA PHE A 64 11.26 -16.71 -12.49
C PHE A 64 9.82 -16.52 -11.96
N LEU A 65 9.64 -16.56 -10.64
CA LEU A 65 8.33 -16.41 -10.00
C LEU A 65 7.75 -15.02 -10.20
N SER A 66 8.59 -13.97 -10.21
CA SER A 66 8.16 -12.62 -10.56
C SER A 66 7.55 -12.57 -11.97
N GLN A 67 8.20 -13.19 -12.97
CA GLN A 67 7.64 -13.26 -14.33
C GLN A 67 6.40 -14.17 -14.40
N ALA A 68 6.41 -15.31 -13.68
CA ALA A 68 5.27 -16.22 -13.61
C ALA A 68 4.02 -15.52 -13.03
N LYS A 69 4.17 -14.73 -11.97
CA LYS A 69 3.09 -13.91 -11.39
C LYS A 69 2.50 -12.95 -12.41
N LYS A 70 3.35 -12.23 -13.16
CA LYS A 70 2.88 -11.31 -14.22
C LYS A 70 2.02 -12.02 -15.25
N ILE A 71 2.46 -13.18 -15.73
CA ILE A 71 1.69 -13.99 -16.71
C ILE A 71 0.36 -14.45 -16.11
N VAL A 72 0.36 -14.95 -14.87
CA VAL A 72 -0.87 -15.38 -14.19
C VAL A 72 -1.85 -14.22 -14.08
N GLN A 73 -1.38 -13.05 -13.75
CA GLN A 73 -2.21 -11.86 -13.60
C GLN A 73 -2.74 -11.33 -14.92
N GLU A 74 -1.92 -11.32 -15.97
CA GLU A 74 -2.38 -10.94 -17.30
C GLU A 74 -3.52 -11.85 -17.79
N VAL A 75 -3.42 -13.17 -17.54
CA VAL A 75 -4.50 -14.09 -17.86
C VAL A 75 -5.74 -13.87 -16.98
N ASP A 76 -5.55 -13.64 -15.69
CA ASP A 76 -6.69 -13.35 -14.78
C ASP A 76 -7.32 -11.98 -15.10
N TYR A 77 -6.52 -11.00 -15.50
CA TYR A 77 -6.97 -9.71 -16.02
C TYR A 77 -7.79 -9.88 -17.31
N LEU A 78 -7.27 -10.65 -18.29
CA LEU A 78 -7.98 -10.96 -19.53
C LEU A 78 -9.34 -11.61 -19.27
N LYS A 79 -9.40 -12.56 -18.33
CA LYS A 79 -10.68 -13.19 -17.91
C LYS A 79 -11.63 -12.17 -17.30
N ASN A 80 -11.15 -11.31 -16.44
CA ASN A 80 -11.97 -10.31 -15.77
C ASN A 80 -12.45 -9.22 -16.73
N MET A 81 -11.65 -8.85 -17.75
CA MET A 81 -12.01 -7.87 -18.78
C MET A 81 -13.30 -8.26 -19.55
N TYR A 82 -13.50 -9.56 -19.78
CA TYR A 82 -14.65 -10.07 -20.52
C TYR A 82 -15.72 -10.71 -19.63
N GLN A 83 -15.50 -10.76 -18.32
CA GLN A 83 -16.47 -11.20 -17.32
C GLN A 83 -16.93 -9.99 -16.50
N ASP A 84 -17.63 -9.05 -17.19
CA ASP A 84 -18.31 -7.96 -16.51
C ASP A 84 -19.46 -8.57 -15.68
N ASP A 85 -19.14 -9.04 -14.48
CA ASP A 85 -20.14 -9.46 -13.50
C ASP A 85 -20.57 -8.22 -12.71
N PRO A 86 -21.73 -7.60 -13.03
CA PRO A 86 -22.21 -6.41 -12.34
C PRO A 86 -22.46 -6.64 -10.84
N HIS A 87 -22.49 -7.91 -10.42
CA HIS A 87 -22.68 -8.32 -9.04
C HIS A 87 -21.35 -8.49 -8.28
N LYS A 88 -20.20 -8.27 -8.92
CA LYS A 88 -18.88 -8.40 -8.29
C LYS A 88 -18.18 -7.03 -8.21
N LEU A 89 -17.58 -6.75 -7.07
CA LEU A 89 -16.75 -5.58 -6.87
C LEU A 89 -15.32 -6.05 -6.63
N ASN A 90 -14.41 -5.71 -7.55
CA ASN A 90 -13.00 -6.01 -7.43
C ASN A 90 -12.22 -4.71 -7.26
N LEU A 91 -11.36 -4.63 -6.26
CA LEU A 91 -10.36 -3.58 -6.13
C LEU A 91 -9.14 -4.16 -5.43
N ASP A 92 -7.97 -3.93 -6.00
CA ASP A 92 -6.71 -4.42 -5.47
C ASP A 92 -5.70 -3.29 -5.49
N ILE A 93 -5.43 -2.70 -4.31
CA ILE A 93 -4.63 -1.50 -4.17
C ILE A 93 -3.72 -1.53 -2.94
N CYS A 94 -2.50 -1.02 -3.09
CA CYS A 94 -1.62 -0.69 -1.98
C CYS A 94 -1.34 0.81 -1.90
N VAL A 95 -1.35 1.36 -0.69
CA VAL A 95 -1.38 2.80 -0.45
C VAL A 95 -0.51 3.19 0.75
N PRO A 96 -0.03 4.44 0.83
CA PRO A 96 0.57 4.95 2.04
C PRO A 96 -0.51 5.16 3.10
N ARG A 97 -0.14 5.07 4.36
CA ARG A 97 -1.05 5.40 5.46
C ARG A 97 -1.53 6.85 5.34
N SER A 98 -2.83 7.01 5.10
CA SER A 98 -3.44 8.33 4.90
C SER A 98 -4.93 8.33 5.14
N SER A 99 -5.38 9.26 5.94
CA SER A 99 -6.79 9.36 6.31
C SER A 99 -7.69 9.74 5.14
N TYR A 100 -7.22 10.57 4.20
CA TYR A 100 -8.02 10.93 3.04
C TYR A 100 -8.15 9.78 2.03
N ILE A 101 -7.12 8.90 1.92
CA ILE A 101 -7.20 7.71 1.06
C ILE A 101 -8.16 6.69 1.67
N SER A 102 -8.10 6.49 2.99
CA SER A 102 -9.05 5.61 3.69
C SER A 102 -10.49 6.13 3.59
N GLU A 103 -10.71 7.45 3.70
CA GLU A 103 -12.05 8.04 3.49
C GLU A 103 -12.55 7.82 2.06
N ALA A 104 -11.69 8.02 1.06
CA ALA A 104 -12.03 7.75 -0.33
C ALA A 104 -12.43 6.29 -0.57
N PHE A 105 -11.73 5.35 0.06
CA PHE A 105 -12.09 3.93 0.00
C PHE A 105 -13.45 3.65 0.68
N ILE A 106 -13.72 4.28 1.82
CA ILE A 106 -15.01 4.16 2.51
C ILE A 106 -16.14 4.76 1.66
N GLU A 107 -15.93 5.93 1.04
CA GLU A 107 -16.90 6.56 0.14
C GLU A 107 -17.17 5.67 -1.07
N TYR A 108 -16.11 5.12 -1.68
CA TYR A 108 -16.23 4.17 -2.80
C TYR A 108 -17.07 2.94 -2.43
N LEU A 109 -16.88 2.36 -1.26
CA LEU A 109 -17.67 1.22 -0.78
C LEU A 109 -19.16 1.56 -0.62
N LYS A 110 -19.47 2.81 -0.27
CA LYS A 110 -20.85 3.27 -0.07
C LYS A 110 -21.58 3.64 -1.36
N MET A 111 -20.85 3.80 -2.48
CA MET A 111 -21.46 4.12 -3.77
C MET A 111 -22.34 2.99 -4.30
N ASP A 112 -23.42 3.36 -5.00
CA ASP A 112 -24.20 2.52 -5.92
C ASP A 112 -24.50 1.08 -5.45
N ASN A 113 -24.81 0.90 -4.17
CA ASN A 113 -25.03 -0.44 -3.59
C ASN A 113 -23.81 -1.38 -3.70
N ASN A 114 -22.58 -0.86 -3.78
CA ASN A 114 -21.36 -1.66 -3.85
C ASN A 114 -21.30 -2.72 -2.75
N MET A 115 -21.77 -2.39 -1.54
CA MET A 115 -21.83 -3.33 -0.41
C MET A 115 -22.79 -4.52 -0.62
N LYS A 116 -23.67 -4.49 -1.62
CA LYS A 116 -24.55 -5.60 -1.97
C LYS A 116 -23.93 -6.55 -3.00
N LYS A 117 -22.81 -6.16 -3.59
CA LYS A 117 -22.08 -6.98 -4.56
C LYS A 117 -21.23 -8.04 -3.85
N LYS A 118 -20.79 -9.05 -4.59
CA LYS A 118 -19.77 -10.00 -4.12
C LYS A 118 -18.43 -9.28 -4.06
N LEU A 119 -17.90 -9.08 -2.86
CA LEU A 119 -16.68 -8.31 -2.63
C LEU A 119 -15.44 -9.19 -2.82
N ASN A 120 -14.47 -8.67 -3.57
CA ASN A 120 -13.12 -9.17 -3.68
C ASN A 120 -12.18 -7.97 -3.62
N LEU A 121 -11.93 -7.51 -2.41
CA LEU A 121 -11.23 -6.26 -2.14
C LEU A 121 -9.93 -6.54 -1.39
N ASN A 122 -8.84 -5.99 -1.88
CA ASN A 122 -7.55 -5.99 -1.21
C ASN A 122 -7.09 -4.53 -1.07
N TYR A 123 -7.07 -4.03 0.15
CA TYR A 123 -6.59 -2.69 0.51
C TYR A 123 -5.44 -2.85 1.50
N ARG A 124 -4.22 -2.56 1.05
CA ARG A 124 -3.00 -2.73 1.84
C ARG A 124 -2.35 -1.39 2.12
N GLU A 125 -2.09 -1.10 3.38
CA GLU A 125 -1.25 0.04 3.75
C GLU A 125 0.22 -0.39 3.86
N THR A 126 1.12 0.30 3.16
CA THR A 126 2.57 0.04 3.19
C THR A 126 3.37 1.28 2.78
N ASN A 127 4.70 1.19 2.81
CA ASN A 127 5.59 2.26 2.35
C ASN A 127 5.70 2.30 0.81
N SER A 128 6.28 3.38 0.28
CA SER A 128 6.35 3.62 -1.17
C SER A 128 7.24 2.61 -1.91
N ILE A 129 8.31 2.14 -1.32
CA ILE A 129 9.21 1.16 -1.95
C ILE A 129 8.51 -0.18 -2.10
N ASP A 130 7.85 -0.65 -1.03
CA ASP A 130 7.07 -1.88 -1.07
C ASP A 130 5.87 -1.75 -2.02
N THR A 131 5.21 -0.58 -2.05
CA THR A 131 4.13 -0.30 -3.01
C THR A 131 4.62 -0.45 -4.45
N ILE A 132 5.78 0.16 -4.79
CA ILE A 132 6.39 0.04 -6.11
C ILE A 132 6.71 -1.43 -6.43
N GLN A 133 7.27 -2.16 -5.47
CA GLN A 133 7.59 -3.56 -5.65
C GLN A 133 6.34 -4.43 -5.84
N ASN A 134 5.32 -4.25 -5.00
CA ASN A 134 4.06 -4.99 -5.07
C ASN A 134 3.33 -4.77 -6.41
N VAL A 135 3.32 -3.53 -6.93
CA VAL A 135 2.72 -3.23 -8.24
C VAL A 135 3.56 -3.82 -9.37
N TYR A 136 4.89 -3.75 -9.28
CA TYR A 136 5.80 -4.32 -10.28
C TYR A 136 5.68 -5.85 -10.34
N ASP A 137 5.68 -6.53 -9.20
CA ASP A 137 5.51 -7.98 -9.10
C ASP A 137 4.07 -8.42 -9.37
N GLY A 138 3.15 -7.44 -9.40
CA GLY A 138 1.74 -7.63 -9.65
C GLY A 138 0.97 -8.21 -8.47
N GLU A 139 1.49 -8.12 -7.28
CA GLU A 139 0.73 -8.45 -6.07
C GLU A 139 -0.44 -7.51 -5.82
N ASN A 140 -0.33 -6.27 -6.34
CA ASN A 140 -1.41 -5.31 -6.40
C ASN A 140 -1.54 -4.71 -7.80
N ASN A 141 -2.76 -4.41 -8.25
CA ASN A 141 -3.02 -3.79 -9.54
C ASN A 141 -2.70 -2.30 -9.54
N LEU A 142 -3.11 -1.62 -8.49
CA LEU A 142 -2.90 -0.19 -8.28
C LEU A 142 -2.00 0.05 -7.08
N GLY A 143 -1.26 1.14 -7.10
CA GLY A 143 -0.51 1.65 -5.97
C GLY A 143 -0.64 3.16 -5.84
N ILE A 144 -0.53 3.67 -4.63
CA ILE A 144 -0.30 5.08 -4.37
C ILE A 144 1.04 5.19 -3.67
N VAL A 145 1.97 5.92 -4.27
CA VAL A 145 3.29 6.17 -3.71
C VAL A 145 3.39 7.59 -3.18
N ARG A 146 3.98 7.76 -2.02
CA ARG A 146 4.18 9.03 -1.35
C ARG A 146 5.65 9.26 -1.07
N PHE A 147 6.17 10.41 -1.48
CA PHE A 147 7.55 10.76 -1.21
C PHE A 147 7.74 12.27 -1.04
N PRO A 148 8.83 12.70 -0.37
CA PRO A 148 9.20 14.10 -0.30
C PRO A 148 9.36 14.68 -1.69
N LEU A 149 8.88 15.89 -1.91
CA LEU A 149 8.95 16.52 -3.24
C LEU A 149 10.41 16.66 -3.73
N ARG A 150 11.38 16.80 -2.82
CA ARG A 150 12.82 16.86 -3.13
C ARG A 150 13.40 15.55 -3.69
N ASP A 151 12.76 14.41 -3.41
CA ASP A 151 13.24 13.08 -3.81
C ASP A 151 12.54 12.58 -5.10
N GLN A 152 11.82 13.45 -5.80
CA GLN A 152 10.98 13.12 -6.96
C GLN A 152 11.79 12.42 -8.08
N ASP A 153 12.97 12.91 -8.39
CA ASP A 153 13.81 12.33 -9.45
C ASP A 153 14.26 10.90 -9.11
N TYR A 154 14.57 10.63 -7.84
CA TYR A 154 14.92 9.28 -7.38
C TYR A 154 13.75 8.30 -7.59
N TYR A 155 12.54 8.69 -7.18
CA TYR A 155 11.36 7.83 -7.37
C TYR A 155 10.99 7.67 -8.83
N PHE A 156 11.08 8.71 -9.64
CA PHE A 156 10.82 8.60 -11.09
C PHE A 156 11.81 7.67 -11.80
N ASN A 157 13.08 7.70 -11.42
CA ASN A 157 14.06 6.75 -11.94
C ASN A 157 13.67 5.30 -11.63
N ILE A 158 13.22 5.00 -10.40
CA ILE A 158 12.77 3.65 -10.03
C ILE A 158 11.51 3.25 -10.82
N LEU A 159 10.53 4.16 -10.93
CA LEU A 159 9.28 3.89 -11.65
C LEU A 159 9.54 3.63 -13.14
N ASN A 160 10.42 4.40 -13.76
CA ASN A 160 10.81 4.23 -15.16
C ASN A 160 11.59 2.92 -15.39
N LEU A 161 12.55 2.58 -14.51
CA LEU A 161 13.29 1.32 -14.58
C LEU A 161 12.40 0.08 -14.46
N LYS A 162 11.31 0.21 -13.70
CA LYS A 162 10.29 -0.85 -13.53
C LYS A 162 9.17 -0.78 -14.56
N GLU A 163 9.25 0.15 -15.52
CA GLU A 163 8.23 0.37 -16.55
C GLU A 163 6.81 0.54 -15.97
N LEU A 164 6.70 1.28 -14.87
CA LEU A 164 5.41 1.61 -14.27
C LEU A 164 4.88 2.93 -14.84
N THR A 165 3.58 2.98 -15.10
CA THR A 165 2.86 4.21 -15.41
C THR A 165 2.56 4.93 -14.10
N TYR A 166 2.69 6.27 -14.10
CA TYR A 166 2.40 7.08 -12.92
C TYR A 166 1.66 8.37 -13.28
N GLU A 167 0.69 8.73 -12.45
CA GLU A 167 -0.13 9.93 -12.56
C GLU A 167 -0.08 10.70 -11.24
N LYS A 168 0.20 12.01 -11.31
CA LYS A 168 0.21 12.86 -10.12
C LYS A 168 -1.21 13.02 -9.56
N LEU A 169 -1.37 12.70 -8.28
CA LEU A 169 -2.64 12.87 -7.56
C LEU A 169 -2.70 14.17 -6.78
N PHE A 170 -1.72 14.40 -5.88
CA PHE A 170 -1.81 15.46 -4.89
C PHE A 170 -0.44 15.91 -4.41
N THR A 171 -0.25 17.21 -4.25
CA THR A 171 0.91 17.80 -3.57
C THR A 171 0.43 18.55 -2.34
N PHE A 172 1.06 18.33 -1.20
CA PHE A 172 0.67 18.90 0.07
C PHE A 172 1.87 19.10 1.00
N ASP A 173 1.71 19.95 2.01
CA ASP A 173 2.62 20.00 3.15
C ASP A 173 2.07 19.12 4.27
N TYR A 174 2.95 18.38 4.96
CA TYR A 174 2.56 17.70 6.20
C TYR A 174 2.11 18.72 7.24
N GLN A 175 1.09 18.35 7.99
CA GLN A 175 0.49 19.17 9.04
C GLN A 175 0.66 18.50 10.40
N ILE A 176 0.54 19.26 11.45
CA ILE A 176 0.66 18.80 12.83
C ILE A 176 -0.74 18.42 13.32
N LEU A 177 -0.92 17.16 13.70
CA LEU A 177 -2.12 16.64 14.34
C LEU A 177 -1.90 16.58 15.85
N ILE A 178 -2.81 17.18 16.60
CA ILE A 178 -2.83 17.19 18.06
C ILE A 178 -4.25 16.94 18.56
N SER A 179 -4.39 16.50 19.82
CA SER A 179 -5.71 16.42 20.45
C SER A 179 -6.26 17.82 20.77
N LYS A 180 -7.57 17.91 20.98
CA LYS A 180 -8.22 19.15 21.44
C LYS A 180 -7.73 19.62 22.82
N ASP A 181 -7.13 18.74 23.61
CA ASP A 181 -6.62 19.03 24.95
C ASP A 181 -5.13 19.38 24.97
N ASN A 182 -4.47 19.36 23.79
CA ASN A 182 -3.06 19.74 23.67
C ASN A 182 -2.86 21.24 24.03
N PRO A 183 -1.80 21.57 24.81
CA PRO A 183 -1.48 22.96 25.21
C PRO A 183 -1.21 23.92 24.04
N LEU A 184 -0.97 23.39 22.83
CA LEU A 184 -0.68 24.17 21.62
C LEU A 184 -1.91 24.41 20.74
N LYS A 185 -3.10 23.92 21.09
CA LYS A 185 -4.28 23.96 20.24
C LYS A 185 -4.68 25.36 19.76
N ASP A 186 -4.58 26.36 20.67
CA ASP A 186 -5.00 27.74 20.41
C ASP A 186 -3.82 28.67 20.02
N LYS A 187 -2.61 28.11 19.81
CA LYS A 187 -1.40 28.85 19.49
C LYS A 187 -0.96 28.63 18.05
N ASP A 188 -0.21 29.57 17.52
CA ASP A 188 0.65 29.34 16.36
C ASP A 188 1.80 28.41 16.77
N ILE A 189 2.03 27.37 15.99
CA ILE A 189 3.03 26.34 16.29
C ILE A 189 4.29 26.58 15.47
N TYR A 190 5.41 26.62 16.16
CA TYR A 190 6.77 26.68 15.60
C TYR A 190 7.57 25.44 16.01
N MET A 191 8.61 25.11 15.30
CA MET A 191 9.47 23.95 15.62
C MET A 191 10.02 23.96 17.05
N LYS A 192 10.30 25.16 17.62
CA LYS A 192 10.72 25.31 19.02
C LYS A 192 9.69 24.82 20.02
N ASP A 193 8.40 24.94 19.70
CA ASP A 193 7.29 24.54 20.58
C ASP A 193 7.15 23.01 20.60
N LEU A 194 7.39 22.38 19.46
CA LEU A 194 7.38 20.92 19.31
C LEU A 194 8.51 20.21 20.06
N LYS A 195 9.62 20.90 20.34
CA LYS A 195 10.73 20.35 21.16
C LYS A 195 10.29 19.96 22.57
N LYS A 196 9.21 20.53 23.06
CA LYS A 196 8.64 20.26 24.39
C LYS A 196 7.57 19.17 24.36
N GLN A 197 7.17 18.74 23.16
CA GLN A 197 6.14 17.72 22.92
C GLN A 197 6.79 16.38 22.61
N ILE A 198 5.99 15.33 22.56
CA ILE A 198 6.38 13.98 22.19
C ILE A 198 5.87 13.69 20.78
N GLU A 199 6.76 13.43 19.84
CA GLU A 199 6.40 13.06 18.48
C GLU A 199 6.01 11.58 18.40
N LEU A 200 4.80 11.30 17.92
CA LEU A 200 4.38 9.94 17.54
C LEU A 200 4.77 9.71 16.09
N LYS A 201 5.87 8.98 15.88
CA LYS A 201 6.38 8.63 14.56
C LYS A 201 5.79 7.32 14.09
N HIS A 202 5.54 7.26 12.80
CA HIS A 202 5.24 5.99 12.15
C HIS A 202 6.53 5.18 12.00
N GLY A 203 6.54 3.96 12.54
CA GLY A 203 7.75 3.13 12.58
C GLY A 203 8.32 2.75 11.20
N ASP A 204 7.49 2.73 10.16
CA ASP A 204 7.89 2.37 8.79
C ASP A 204 8.27 3.58 7.91
N ILE A 205 8.16 4.80 8.42
CA ILE A 205 8.47 6.02 7.68
C ILE A 205 9.78 6.61 8.23
N HIS A 206 10.85 6.43 7.49
CA HIS A 206 12.11 7.11 7.76
C HIS A 206 12.06 8.53 7.17
N ILE A 207 11.45 9.45 7.91
CA ILE A 207 11.68 10.88 7.64
C ILE A 207 13.10 11.15 8.11
N GLN A 208 14.04 11.25 7.16
CA GLN A 208 15.40 11.69 7.47
C GLN A 208 15.37 13.15 7.92
N GLU A 209 15.32 13.37 9.21
CA GLU A 209 15.50 14.68 9.81
C GLU A 209 16.42 14.56 11.03
N ASP A 210 17.26 15.57 11.23
CA ASP A 210 18.14 15.75 12.40
C ASP A 210 17.33 15.87 13.70
N HIS A 211 16.95 14.71 14.27
CA HIS A 211 16.11 14.64 15.47
C HIS A 211 16.89 14.35 16.75
N HIS A 212 18.15 14.77 16.82
CA HIS A 212 19.01 14.42 17.96
C HIS A 212 18.52 14.92 19.33
N ASN A 213 17.44 15.71 19.41
CA ASN A 213 16.98 16.29 20.68
C ASN A 213 15.45 16.27 20.92
N HIS A 214 14.66 15.51 20.18
CA HIS A 214 13.20 15.46 20.36
C HIS A 214 12.77 14.13 21.00
N LYS A 215 11.89 14.23 21.99
CA LYS A 215 11.19 13.04 22.52
C LYS A 215 10.30 12.46 21.42
N HIS A 216 10.42 11.19 21.11
CA HIS A 216 9.57 10.51 20.14
C HIS A 216 9.24 9.09 20.55
N MET A 217 8.13 8.59 20.03
CA MET A 217 7.73 7.18 20.10
C MET A 217 7.53 6.65 18.68
N ASN A 218 8.16 5.53 18.35
CA ASN A 218 7.95 4.85 17.07
C ASN A 218 6.76 3.89 17.24
N ILE A 219 5.69 4.12 16.51
CA ILE A 219 4.45 3.36 16.58
C ILE A 219 4.17 2.73 15.22
N TYR A 220 4.03 1.42 15.20
CA TYR A 220 3.79 0.66 13.97
C TYR A 220 2.29 0.48 13.66
N GLU A 221 1.47 0.43 14.70
CA GLU A 221 0.03 0.23 14.58
C GLU A 221 -0.75 1.55 14.61
N ARG A 222 -1.60 1.77 13.59
CA ARG A 222 -2.33 3.05 13.44
C ARG A 222 -3.34 3.30 14.57
N GLY A 223 -4.01 2.26 15.06
CA GLY A 223 -5.05 2.40 16.09
C GLY A 223 -4.53 3.08 17.35
N ILE A 224 -3.44 2.57 17.90
CA ILE A 224 -2.85 3.11 19.14
C ILE A 224 -2.30 4.55 18.97
N GLN A 225 -1.95 4.99 17.76
CA GLN A 225 -1.48 6.36 17.54
C GLN A 225 -2.55 7.39 17.89
N PHE A 226 -3.80 7.14 17.50
CA PHE A 226 -4.92 8.05 17.80
C PHE A 226 -5.32 7.99 19.27
N GLU A 227 -5.24 6.81 19.88
CA GLU A 227 -5.47 6.66 21.34
C GLU A 227 -4.41 7.45 22.13
N LEU A 228 -3.13 7.33 21.77
CA LEU A 228 -2.06 8.08 22.42
C LEU A 228 -2.19 9.59 22.25
N LEU A 229 -2.64 10.07 21.09
CA LEU A 229 -2.92 11.49 20.88
C LEU A 229 -4.01 12.01 21.83
N ASN A 230 -5.04 11.22 22.10
CA ASN A 230 -6.14 11.61 22.99
C ASN A 230 -5.77 11.48 24.47
N GLU A 231 -5.08 10.40 24.85
CA GLU A 231 -4.78 10.10 26.24
C GLU A 231 -3.53 10.86 26.77
N ILE A 232 -2.64 11.30 25.88
CA ILE A 232 -1.42 12.03 26.23
C ILE A 232 -1.40 13.39 25.52
N PRO A 233 -1.95 14.45 26.13
CA PRO A 233 -2.12 15.75 25.47
C PRO A 233 -0.83 16.38 24.91
N GLU A 234 0.34 16.08 25.50
CA GLU A 234 1.63 16.60 25.03
C GLU A 234 2.20 15.85 23.83
N THR A 235 1.39 15.04 23.13
CA THR A 235 1.79 14.33 21.91
C THR A 235 1.35 15.06 20.65
N TYR A 236 2.08 14.82 19.56
CA TYR A 236 1.71 15.27 18.22
C TYR A 236 2.16 14.30 17.14
N MET A 237 1.59 14.42 15.96
CA MET A 237 1.99 13.67 14.76
C MET A 237 2.11 14.60 13.56
N TRP A 238 3.06 14.29 12.67
CA TRP A 238 3.03 14.82 11.31
C TRP A 238 2.11 13.95 10.45
N VAL A 239 1.11 14.56 9.83
CA VAL A 239 0.11 13.86 9.01
C VAL A 239 -0.10 14.55 7.66
N ALA A 240 -0.46 13.78 6.64
CA ALA A 240 -1.02 14.31 5.41
C ALA A 240 -2.37 14.99 5.72
N PRO A 241 -2.87 15.87 4.84
CA PRO A 241 -4.18 16.51 5.03
C PRO A 241 -5.27 15.50 5.40
N MET A 242 -6.15 15.88 6.32
CA MET A 242 -7.17 15.00 6.88
C MET A 242 -8.59 15.53 6.62
N PRO A 243 -9.55 14.63 6.35
CA PRO A 243 -10.96 15.02 6.23
C PRO A 243 -11.48 15.66 7.52
N LYS A 244 -12.19 16.79 7.40
CA LYS A 244 -12.77 17.53 8.55
C LYS A 244 -13.68 16.65 9.41
N LYS A 245 -14.38 15.70 8.79
CA LYS A 245 -15.24 14.73 9.49
C LYS A 245 -14.44 13.90 10.49
N LEU A 246 -13.28 13.39 10.08
CA LEU A 246 -12.44 12.54 10.93
C LEU A 246 -11.83 13.34 12.09
N LEU A 247 -11.43 14.59 11.85
CA LEU A 247 -10.97 15.49 12.90
C LEU A 247 -12.02 15.68 13.98
N LYS A 248 -13.28 15.93 13.59
CA LYS A 248 -14.39 16.10 14.53
C LYS A 248 -14.74 14.82 15.30
N GLN A 249 -14.69 13.67 14.63
CA GLN A 249 -15.02 12.38 15.26
C GLN A 249 -14.02 11.95 16.33
N ASN A 250 -12.77 12.37 16.21
CA ASN A 250 -11.69 11.99 17.11
C ASN A 250 -11.24 13.13 18.04
N ASP A 251 -11.93 14.27 18.04
CA ASP A 251 -11.55 15.44 18.84
C ASP A 251 -10.12 15.94 18.55
N PHE A 252 -9.73 15.92 17.26
CA PHE A 252 -8.41 16.35 16.81
C PHE A 252 -8.41 17.76 16.23
N VAL A 253 -7.26 18.41 16.35
CA VAL A 253 -6.96 19.72 15.78
C VAL A 253 -5.79 19.58 14.80
N LEU A 254 -5.98 20.07 13.58
CA LEU A 254 -4.96 20.09 12.55
C LEU A 254 -4.34 21.50 12.48
N LYS A 255 -3.02 21.60 12.55
CA LYS A 255 -2.26 22.85 12.57
C LYS A 255 -1.15 22.82 11.54
N THR A 256 -0.76 23.99 11.04
CA THR A 256 0.44 24.16 10.22
C THR A 256 1.60 24.64 11.09
N CYS A 257 2.83 24.13 10.83
CA CYS A 257 4.02 24.68 11.41
C CYS A 257 4.41 25.97 10.67
N LYS A 258 4.62 27.08 11.40
CA LYS A 258 4.82 28.39 10.79
C LYS A 258 6.21 28.58 10.18
N ASP A 259 7.21 27.93 10.74
CA ASP A 259 8.63 28.06 10.36
C ASP A 259 9.17 26.81 9.65
N LYS A 260 8.31 25.80 9.36
CA LYS A 260 8.72 24.59 8.64
C LYS A 260 7.62 24.12 7.70
N LYS A 261 8.03 23.87 6.46
CA LYS A 261 7.22 23.17 5.44
C LYS A 261 7.84 21.82 5.13
N ILE A 262 6.99 20.83 4.99
CA ILE A 262 7.39 19.46 4.65
C ILE A 262 6.58 19.02 3.43
N PRO A 263 7.01 19.43 2.21
CA PRO A 263 6.27 19.18 1.00
C PRO A 263 6.42 17.72 0.55
N TYR A 264 5.27 17.07 0.33
CA TYR A 264 5.16 15.72 -0.19
C TYR A 264 4.25 15.67 -1.40
N VAL A 265 4.38 14.60 -2.16
CA VAL A 265 3.53 14.35 -3.32
C VAL A 265 3.10 12.89 -3.35
N ASP A 266 1.84 12.67 -3.74
CA ASP A 266 1.29 11.36 -4.01
C ASP A 266 1.10 11.15 -5.52
N TYR A 267 1.51 9.96 -5.99
CA TYR A 267 1.31 9.49 -7.35
C TYR A 267 0.55 8.17 -7.34
N LEU A 268 -0.45 8.07 -8.21
CA LEU A 268 -1.04 6.79 -8.60
C LEU A 268 -0.05 6.06 -9.50
N ILE A 269 0.15 4.77 -9.27
CA ILE A 269 1.01 3.92 -10.11
C ILE A 269 0.31 2.62 -10.49
N TYR A 270 0.61 2.12 -11.67
CA TYR A 270 0.16 0.82 -12.17
C TYR A 270 1.10 0.32 -13.26
N ARG A 271 1.04 -0.96 -13.62
CA ARG A 271 1.89 -1.54 -14.65
C ARG A 271 1.60 -0.91 -16.02
N LYS A 272 2.64 -0.70 -16.81
CA LYS A 272 2.51 -0.28 -18.21
C LYS A 272 1.67 -1.29 -18.98
N GLY A 273 0.66 -0.81 -19.71
CA GLY A 273 -0.29 -1.66 -20.42
C GLY A 273 -1.48 -2.16 -19.60
N TYR A 274 -1.48 -1.97 -18.28
CA TYR A 274 -2.67 -2.24 -17.47
C TYR A 274 -3.79 -1.26 -17.84
N VAL A 275 -4.95 -1.80 -18.20
CA VAL A 275 -6.15 -1.02 -18.50
C VAL A 275 -6.99 -0.91 -17.23
N LEU A 276 -7.18 0.31 -16.77
CA LEU A 276 -7.97 0.56 -15.56
C LEU A 276 -9.41 0.05 -15.75
N SER A 277 -9.84 -0.86 -14.86
CA SER A 277 -11.22 -1.33 -14.82
C SER A 277 -12.18 -0.19 -14.47
N LYS A 278 -13.47 -0.43 -14.62
CA LYS A 278 -14.50 0.52 -14.18
C LYS A 278 -14.43 0.76 -12.67
N GLU A 279 -14.16 -0.27 -11.91
CA GLU A 279 -13.98 -0.23 -10.46
C GLU A 279 -12.75 0.62 -10.06
N ASP A 280 -11.63 0.45 -10.77
CA ASP A 280 -10.44 1.27 -10.56
C ASP A 280 -10.72 2.75 -10.82
N GLN A 281 -11.39 3.05 -11.95
CA GLN A 281 -11.75 4.41 -12.34
C GLN A 281 -12.70 5.07 -11.32
N ASN A 282 -13.71 4.33 -10.84
CA ASN A 282 -14.64 4.81 -9.83
C ASN A 282 -13.92 5.10 -8.49
N PHE A 283 -13.00 4.23 -8.06
CA PHE A 283 -12.20 4.50 -6.87
C PHE A 283 -11.31 5.73 -7.04
N ILE A 284 -10.63 5.86 -8.19
CA ILE A 284 -9.78 7.02 -8.50
C ILE A 284 -10.60 8.32 -8.50
N GLU A 285 -11.83 8.29 -9.01
CA GLU A 285 -12.74 9.44 -8.97
C GLU A 285 -13.12 9.81 -7.53
N CYS A 286 -13.50 8.84 -6.70
CA CYS A 286 -13.72 9.07 -5.26
C CYS A 286 -12.50 9.68 -4.59
N LEU A 287 -11.31 9.16 -4.89
CA LEU A 287 -10.06 9.66 -4.34
C LEU A 287 -9.82 11.13 -4.75
N LYS A 288 -10.02 11.47 -6.02
CA LYS A 288 -9.89 12.85 -6.52
C LYS A 288 -10.89 13.78 -5.83
N ASN A 289 -12.14 13.35 -5.64
CA ASN A 289 -13.15 14.11 -4.94
C ASN A 289 -12.79 14.37 -3.46
N VAL A 290 -12.29 13.38 -2.76
CA VAL A 290 -11.84 13.56 -1.36
C VAL A 290 -10.60 14.46 -1.30
N ILE A 291 -9.67 14.35 -2.24
CA ILE A 291 -8.52 15.25 -2.34
C ILE A 291 -8.96 16.71 -2.45
N GLU A 292 -9.97 17.03 -3.28
CA GLU A 292 -10.49 18.39 -3.40
C GLU A 292 -11.11 18.92 -2.08
N GLN A 293 -11.66 18.03 -1.24
CA GLN A 293 -12.23 18.40 0.06
C GLN A 293 -11.19 18.70 1.14
N VAL A 294 -9.96 18.18 0.98
CA VAL A 294 -8.88 18.34 1.97
C VAL A 294 -7.81 19.35 1.55
N LYS A 295 -7.89 19.91 0.33
CA LYS A 295 -7.10 21.06 -0.13
C LYS A 295 -7.53 22.33 0.62
#